data_1db295df25d99a26ec6c3c7fba4afdad
#
_entry.id   1db295df25d99a26ec6c3c7fba4afdad
#
_cell.length_a   1.000
_cell.length_b   1.000
_cell.length_c   1.000
_cell.angle_alpha   90.00
_cell.angle_beta   90.00
_cell.angle_gamma   90.00
#
_symmetry.space_group_name_H-M   'P 1'
#
loop_
_entity.id
_entity.type
_entity.pdbx_description
1 polymer ?
#
loop_
_entity_poly.entity_id
_entity_poly.type
_entity_poly.pdbx_seq_one_letter_code
_entity_poly.pdbx_strand_id
1 'polypeptide(L)'
;MINYYHNVGSGARGYQDLFTEMEPRSSDPEAEAIKAQNAAHILTAIDEGDIDMIFSNSKALNQLAIVDLIKSMCNVSREELKKAEGPRIFLLQKLVEVCDMNMNRARIEFSNMWNVMKDHISTVGSHDNEQVAVYAIDSLRQLAKKFLEKEELNNYHFQKHFLEPFNIIVLNNMPMRMGIIHFIMSCMCSFAKQMTKNLKSGWEIIIEIFKFGGENDNDELSKEAIETLNIILEKENFQYVEEYFEKIINCLVKFMNNTFEDHAMLALDLIERVATYLGSSNEFVERIIEKSREMFNTRQEKLEYKKRLWKCVLYELSKKSFEPKTNVTQRATQLMFSLLTKYNEGISPALWDLMMRDLLKAIFDDVHIKLETKSTDQEMHNTYLANTDTMVSNLIGLFNTMENEKFSASV
;
A
#
# COMPACT_ATOMS: atom_id res chain seq x y z
N MET A 1 4.65 -23.74 -8.69
CA MET A 1 5.43 -22.67 -9.33
C MET A 1 6.87 -22.57 -8.78
N ILE A 2 7.10 -22.76 -7.48
CA ILE A 2 8.45 -22.66 -6.84
C ILE A 2 9.48 -23.64 -7.43
N ASN A 3 9.08 -24.85 -7.86
CA ASN A 3 9.99 -25.85 -8.42
C ASN A 3 10.41 -25.59 -9.87
N TYR A 4 9.76 -24.68 -10.58
CA TYR A 4 10.10 -24.39 -11.99
C TYR A 4 11.32 -23.46 -12.10
N TYR A 5 11.49 -22.56 -11.14
CA TYR A 5 12.58 -21.57 -11.14
C TYR A 5 13.92 -22.11 -10.62
N HIS A 6 13.90 -23.16 -9.80
CA HIS A 6 15.14 -23.82 -9.36
C HIS A 6 15.89 -24.57 -10.48
N ASN A 7 15.19 -24.95 -11.57
CA ASN A 7 15.80 -25.67 -12.67
C ASN A 7 16.35 -24.79 -13.80
N VAL A 8 16.10 -23.48 -13.80
CA VAL A 8 16.61 -22.54 -14.82
C VAL A 8 18.00 -21.94 -14.41
N GLY A 9 18.43 -22.18 -13.20
CA GLY A 9 19.62 -21.56 -12.60
C GLY A 9 20.69 -22.52 -12.12
N SER A 10 20.93 -23.65 -12.78
CA SER A 10 22.17 -24.37 -12.52
C SER A 10 23.34 -23.58 -13.13
N GLY A 11 24.20 -23.03 -12.28
CA GLY A 11 25.20 -22.01 -12.55
C GLY A 11 26.13 -22.23 -13.78
N ALA A 12 26.35 -23.45 -14.23
CA ALA A 12 27.25 -23.76 -15.32
C ALA A 12 26.89 -23.12 -16.67
N ARG A 13 25.57 -22.98 -17.01
CA ARG A 13 25.19 -22.33 -18.27
C ARG A 13 25.30 -20.80 -18.23
N GLY A 14 25.08 -20.17 -17.07
CA GLY A 14 25.17 -18.72 -16.91
C GLY A 14 26.58 -18.17 -17.15
N TYR A 15 27.60 -18.90 -16.73
CA TYR A 15 29.02 -18.49 -16.90
C TYR A 15 29.53 -18.66 -18.34
N GLN A 16 29.13 -19.71 -19.02
CA GLN A 16 29.50 -19.91 -20.42
C GLN A 16 28.97 -18.81 -21.34
N ASP A 17 27.76 -18.29 -21.04
CA ASP A 17 27.16 -17.22 -21.82
C ASP A 17 27.79 -15.84 -21.59
N LEU A 18 28.40 -15.58 -20.42
CA LEU A 18 29.04 -14.29 -20.10
C LEU A 18 30.24 -13.98 -21.02
N PHE A 19 30.94 -14.97 -21.52
CA PHE A 19 32.14 -14.78 -22.31
C PHE A 19 31.92 -14.84 -23.84
N THR A 20 30.78 -15.31 -24.30
CA THR A 20 30.47 -15.46 -25.73
C THR A 20 30.02 -14.17 -26.43
N GLU A 21 29.70 -13.10 -25.70
CA GLU A 21 29.08 -11.92 -26.29
C GLU A 21 29.79 -10.59 -26.04
N MET A 22 31.03 -10.58 -25.55
CA MET A 22 31.70 -9.33 -25.12
C MET A 22 32.30 -8.47 -26.23
N GLU A 23 32.28 -8.90 -27.50
CA GLU A 23 32.83 -8.08 -28.60
C GLU A 23 32.02 -8.18 -29.90
N PRO A 24 32.05 -7.11 -30.73
CA PRO A 24 31.45 -7.17 -32.07
C PRO A 24 32.11 -8.27 -32.89
N ARG A 25 31.34 -9.07 -33.60
CA ARG A 25 31.80 -10.14 -34.49
C ARG A 25 32.82 -9.55 -35.46
N SER A 26 34.07 -10.02 -35.40
CA SER A 26 35.06 -9.69 -36.40
C SER A 26 34.75 -10.47 -37.67
N SER A 27 34.96 -9.88 -38.82
CA SER A 27 34.75 -10.54 -40.11
C SER A 27 35.87 -11.55 -40.46
N ASP A 28 36.84 -11.74 -39.53
CA ASP A 28 37.97 -12.64 -39.72
C ASP A 28 37.76 -13.95 -38.94
N PRO A 29 37.59 -15.10 -39.62
CA PRO A 29 37.32 -16.40 -39.00
C PRO A 29 38.49 -16.89 -38.10
N GLU A 30 39.71 -16.49 -38.40
CA GLU A 30 40.89 -16.87 -37.62
C GLU A 30 40.96 -16.13 -36.28
N ALA A 31 40.59 -14.86 -36.30
CA ALA A 31 40.44 -14.05 -35.07
C ALA A 31 39.31 -14.56 -34.17
N GLU A 32 38.20 -15.01 -34.73
CA GLU A 32 37.09 -15.62 -33.97
C GLU A 32 37.50 -16.97 -33.36
N ALA A 33 38.23 -17.80 -34.09
CA ALA A 33 38.72 -19.07 -33.57
C ALA A 33 39.71 -18.88 -32.40
N ILE A 34 40.59 -17.89 -32.47
CA ILE A 34 41.53 -17.55 -31.40
C ILE A 34 40.79 -17.01 -30.17
N LYS A 35 39.76 -16.16 -30.38
CA LYS A 35 38.92 -15.66 -29.29
C LYS A 35 38.15 -16.79 -28.60
N ALA A 36 37.58 -17.69 -29.35
CA ALA A 36 36.84 -18.84 -28.83
C ALA A 36 37.78 -19.78 -28.03
N GLN A 37 39.02 -19.99 -28.52
CA GLN A 37 40.01 -20.80 -27.82
C GLN A 37 40.48 -20.12 -26.52
N ASN A 38 40.70 -18.79 -26.53
CA ASN A 38 41.05 -18.02 -25.35
C ASN A 38 39.91 -18.03 -24.34
N ALA A 39 38.66 -17.85 -24.78
CA ALA A 39 37.47 -17.92 -23.92
C ALA A 39 37.34 -19.32 -23.28
N ALA A 40 37.56 -20.40 -24.03
CA ALA A 40 37.55 -21.76 -23.50
C ALA A 40 38.66 -21.98 -22.45
N HIS A 41 39.87 -21.46 -22.68
CA HIS A 41 40.93 -21.49 -21.70
C HIS A 41 40.63 -20.72 -20.41
N ILE A 42 40.02 -19.53 -20.53
CA ILE A 42 39.60 -18.73 -19.37
C ILE A 42 38.54 -19.48 -18.58
N LEU A 43 37.52 -20.02 -19.29
CA LEU A 43 36.44 -20.78 -18.65
C LEU A 43 36.90 -22.04 -17.91
N THR A 44 37.97 -22.72 -18.41
CA THR A 44 38.55 -23.86 -17.72
C THR A 44 39.44 -23.49 -16.56
N ALA A 45 39.96 -22.25 -16.51
CA ALA A 45 40.84 -21.74 -15.47
C ALA A 45 40.11 -21.08 -14.30
N ILE A 46 38.84 -20.64 -14.51
CA ILE A 46 38.00 -20.00 -13.48
C ILE A 46 37.09 -21.06 -12.86
N ASP A 47 37.25 -21.30 -11.57
CA ASP A 47 36.30 -22.12 -10.81
C ASP A 47 35.01 -21.31 -10.52
N GLU A 48 33.85 -21.95 -10.67
CA GLU A 48 32.54 -21.34 -10.29
C GLU A 48 32.57 -20.88 -8.82
N GLY A 49 33.25 -21.61 -7.94
CA GLY A 49 33.43 -21.24 -6.54
C GLY A 49 34.17 -19.91 -6.34
N ASP A 50 35.13 -19.58 -7.22
CA ASP A 50 35.87 -18.31 -7.14
C ASP A 50 34.95 -17.11 -7.45
N ILE A 51 34.06 -17.25 -8.42
CA ILE A 51 33.08 -16.21 -8.75
C ILE A 51 32.08 -16.03 -7.60
N ASP A 52 31.55 -17.11 -7.02
CA ASP A 52 30.67 -17.05 -5.88
C ASP A 52 31.34 -16.46 -4.64
N MET A 53 32.64 -16.67 -4.46
CA MET A 53 33.42 -16.02 -3.41
C MET A 53 33.47 -14.51 -3.55
N ILE A 54 33.46 -13.94 -4.76
CA ILE A 54 33.43 -12.48 -4.95
C ILE A 54 32.18 -11.89 -4.33
N PHE A 55 31.02 -12.50 -4.58
CA PHE A 55 29.74 -12.02 -4.05
C PHE A 55 29.61 -12.30 -2.55
N SER A 56 30.01 -13.46 -2.06
CA SER A 56 29.96 -13.82 -0.64
C SER A 56 30.90 -12.98 0.22
N ASN A 57 32.06 -12.60 -0.30
CA ASN A 57 33.00 -11.69 0.36
C ASN A 57 32.50 -10.23 0.42
N SER A 58 31.38 -9.92 -0.22
CA SER A 58 30.74 -8.60 -0.12
C SER A 58 30.48 -8.17 1.33
N LYS A 59 30.31 -9.13 2.25
CA LYS A 59 30.16 -8.87 3.70
C LYS A 59 31.36 -8.17 4.32
N ALA A 60 32.57 -8.40 3.79
CA ALA A 60 33.82 -7.82 4.29
C ALA A 60 34.09 -6.41 3.74
N LEU A 61 33.33 -5.96 2.73
CA LEU A 61 33.48 -4.64 2.14
C LEU A 61 33.05 -3.53 3.13
N ASN A 62 33.77 -2.42 3.10
CA ASN A 62 33.36 -1.24 3.85
C ASN A 62 32.10 -0.58 3.24
N GLN A 63 31.53 0.40 3.94
CA GLN A 63 30.28 1.07 3.55
C GLN A 63 30.29 1.67 2.13
N LEU A 64 31.39 2.27 1.71
CA LEU A 64 31.50 2.88 0.38
C LEU A 64 31.65 1.82 -0.70
N ALA A 65 32.53 0.84 -0.46
CA ALA A 65 32.81 -0.22 -1.42
C ALA A 65 31.58 -1.10 -1.70
N ILE A 66 30.75 -1.41 -0.70
CA ILE A 66 29.53 -2.19 -0.93
C ILE A 66 28.51 -1.43 -1.77
N VAL A 67 28.36 -0.12 -1.55
CA VAL A 67 27.47 0.72 -2.36
C VAL A 67 27.95 0.81 -3.81
N ASP A 68 29.26 0.93 -4.03
CA ASP A 68 29.84 0.99 -5.38
C ASP A 68 29.75 -0.38 -6.08
N LEU A 69 29.89 -1.49 -5.35
CA LEU A 69 29.62 -2.83 -5.87
C LEU A 69 28.18 -2.94 -6.35
N ILE A 70 27.20 -2.59 -5.51
CA ILE A 70 25.78 -2.66 -5.87
C ILE A 70 25.46 -1.76 -7.08
N LYS A 71 26.01 -0.54 -7.16
CA LYS A 71 25.84 0.34 -8.33
C LYS A 71 26.36 -0.31 -9.60
N SER A 72 27.56 -0.88 -9.53
CA SER A 72 28.18 -1.55 -10.68
C SER A 72 27.37 -2.75 -11.13
N MET A 73 26.94 -3.59 -10.19
CA MET A 73 26.07 -4.74 -10.48
C MET A 73 24.72 -4.31 -11.08
N CYS A 74 24.06 -3.26 -10.56
CA CYS A 74 22.83 -2.71 -11.12
C CYS A 74 23.04 -2.21 -12.56
N ASN A 75 24.18 -1.59 -12.86
CA ASN A 75 24.47 -1.10 -14.21
C ASN A 75 24.61 -2.26 -15.19
N VAL A 76 25.40 -3.28 -14.84
CA VAL A 76 25.58 -4.45 -15.71
C VAL A 76 24.28 -5.22 -15.86
N SER A 77 23.51 -5.40 -14.76
CA SER A 77 22.19 -6.06 -14.82
C SER A 77 21.23 -5.34 -15.76
N ARG A 78 21.23 -3.98 -15.79
CA ARG A 78 20.42 -3.23 -16.76
C ARG A 78 20.82 -3.53 -18.21
N GLU A 79 22.12 -3.67 -18.50
CA GLU A 79 22.58 -4.00 -19.86
C GLU A 79 22.21 -5.46 -20.21
N GLU A 80 22.32 -6.39 -19.27
CA GLU A 80 21.90 -7.78 -19.46
C GLU A 80 20.40 -7.90 -19.78
N LEU A 81 19.57 -7.11 -19.12
CA LEU A 81 18.11 -7.13 -19.28
C LEU A 81 17.62 -6.44 -20.56
N LYS A 82 18.41 -5.55 -21.18
CA LYS A 82 18.06 -4.88 -22.45
C LYS A 82 18.17 -5.79 -23.67
N LYS A 83 18.79 -6.97 -23.55
CA LYS A 83 18.98 -7.88 -24.69
C LYS A 83 17.64 -8.44 -25.16
N ALA A 84 17.22 -8.08 -26.35
CA ALA A 84 15.91 -8.45 -26.93
C ALA A 84 15.78 -9.97 -27.17
N GLU A 85 16.88 -10.68 -27.45
CA GLU A 85 16.89 -12.12 -27.77
C GLU A 85 16.82 -13.05 -26.55
N GLY A 86 16.85 -12.49 -25.33
CA GLY A 86 16.75 -13.19 -24.06
C GLY A 86 17.35 -12.38 -22.91
N PRO A 87 16.53 -11.73 -22.09
CA PRO A 87 17.03 -11.00 -20.93
C PRO A 87 17.74 -11.96 -19.98
N ARG A 88 18.96 -11.62 -19.57
CA ARG A 88 19.73 -12.40 -18.61
C ARG A 88 19.48 -11.88 -17.20
N ILE A 89 19.18 -12.79 -16.29
CA ILE A 89 18.86 -12.46 -14.89
C ILE A 89 20.01 -12.78 -13.93
N PHE A 90 21.19 -13.15 -14.44
CA PHE A 90 22.31 -13.60 -13.59
C PHE A 90 22.72 -12.54 -12.55
N LEU A 91 23.02 -11.30 -12.99
CA LEU A 91 23.39 -10.26 -12.04
C LEU A 91 22.23 -9.81 -11.17
N LEU A 92 20.99 -9.91 -11.65
CA LEU A 92 19.82 -9.66 -10.81
C LEU A 92 19.74 -10.69 -9.66
N GLN A 93 20.00 -11.97 -9.93
CA GLN A 93 20.09 -13.01 -8.88
C GLN A 93 21.20 -12.69 -7.88
N LYS A 94 22.39 -12.38 -8.37
CA LYS A 94 23.54 -12.03 -7.50
C LYS A 94 23.31 -10.76 -6.68
N LEU A 95 22.59 -9.78 -7.20
CA LEU A 95 22.14 -8.59 -6.45
C LEU A 95 21.25 -8.97 -5.26
N VAL A 96 20.29 -9.86 -5.49
CA VAL A 96 19.39 -10.36 -4.42
C VAL A 96 20.19 -11.11 -3.35
N GLU A 97 21.11 -12.00 -3.76
CA GLU A 97 22.00 -12.74 -2.85
C GLU A 97 22.88 -11.80 -2.02
N VAL A 98 23.53 -10.81 -2.66
CA VAL A 98 24.35 -9.80 -1.98
C VAL A 98 23.52 -8.97 -1.01
N CYS A 99 22.29 -8.59 -1.38
CA CYS A 99 21.39 -7.88 -0.50
C CYS A 99 21.05 -8.72 0.74
N ASP A 100 20.65 -9.97 0.54
CA ASP A 100 20.33 -10.91 1.63
C ASP A 100 21.51 -11.11 2.59
N MET A 101 22.69 -11.37 2.04
CA MET A 101 23.92 -11.56 2.82
C MET A 101 24.31 -10.33 3.65
N ASN A 102 24.00 -9.12 3.17
CA ASN A 102 24.35 -7.86 3.81
C ASN A 102 23.21 -7.26 4.67
N MET A 103 22.08 -7.94 4.80
CA MET A 103 20.89 -7.47 5.52
C MET A 103 21.13 -7.21 7.02
N ASN A 104 22.20 -7.76 7.59
CA ASN A 104 22.59 -7.58 9.00
C ASN A 104 23.62 -6.46 9.24
N ARG A 105 23.98 -5.69 8.21
CA ARG A 105 24.84 -4.51 8.37
C ARG A 105 24.18 -3.47 9.26
N ALA A 106 24.98 -2.53 9.75
CA ALA A 106 24.46 -1.35 10.42
C ALA A 106 23.37 -0.70 9.55
N ARG A 107 22.28 -0.26 10.18
CA ARG A 107 21.07 0.19 9.46
C ARG A 107 21.33 1.31 8.45
N ILE A 108 22.21 2.24 8.78
CA ILE A 108 22.60 3.34 7.87
C ILE A 108 23.33 2.80 6.63
N GLU A 109 24.20 1.81 6.81
CA GLU A 109 24.93 1.20 5.71
C GLU A 109 24.01 0.42 4.79
N PHE A 110 23.10 -0.39 5.37
CA PHE A 110 22.11 -1.13 4.62
C PHE A 110 21.13 -0.19 3.89
N SER A 111 20.71 0.90 4.54
CA SER A 111 19.85 1.91 3.90
C SER A 111 20.50 2.54 2.66
N ASN A 112 21.78 2.88 2.75
CA ASN A 112 22.52 3.44 1.60
C ASN A 112 22.63 2.44 0.44
N MET A 113 22.89 1.18 0.74
CA MET A 113 22.90 0.09 -0.23
C MET A 113 21.52 -0.12 -0.84
N TRP A 114 20.47 -0.18 0.00
CA TRP A 114 19.09 -0.38 -0.42
C TRP A 114 18.57 0.74 -1.32
N ASN A 115 18.93 1.99 -1.07
CA ASN A 115 18.51 3.11 -1.89
C ASN A 115 18.95 2.98 -3.37
N VAL A 116 20.09 2.36 -3.62
CA VAL A 116 20.54 2.06 -4.99
C VAL A 116 19.76 0.87 -5.58
N MET A 117 19.59 -0.18 -4.77
CA MET A 117 18.97 -1.42 -5.21
C MET A 117 17.46 -1.27 -5.46
N LYS A 118 16.75 -0.50 -4.63
CA LYS A 118 15.30 -0.31 -4.76
C LYS A 118 14.89 0.27 -6.12
N ASP A 119 15.66 1.23 -6.64
CA ASP A 119 15.39 1.86 -7.93
C ASP A 119 15.57 0.85 -9.07
N HIS A 120 16.59 0.01 -8.97
CA HIS A 120 16.80 -1.05 -9.94
C HIS A 120 15.70 -2.11 -9.91
N ILE A 121 15.35 -2.62 -8.73
CA ILE A 121 14.27 -3.62 -8.55
C ILE A 121 12.92 -3.05 -9.03
N SER A 122 12.61 -1.78 -8.73
CA SER A 122 11.38 -1.14 -9.21
C SER A 122 11.32 -1.09 -10.74
N THR A 123 12.45 -0.78 -11.38
CA THR A 123 12.56 -0.79 -12.85
C THR A 123 12.38 -2.19 -13.41
N VAL A 124 13.03 -3.20 -12.81
CA VAL A 124 12.97 -4.60 -13.27
C VAL A 124 11.58 -5.20 -13.01
N GLY A 125 10.92 -4.88 -11.91
CA GLY A 125 9.54 -5.28 -11.63
C GLY A 125 8.50 -4.69 -12.60
N SER A 126 8.91 -3.66 -13.35
CA SER A 126 8.13 -3.05 -14.44
C SER A 126 8.62 -3.46 -15.84
N HIS A 127 9.51 -4.44 -15.95
CA HIS A 127 10.10 -4.88 -17.21
C HIS A 127 9.05 -5.51 -18.15
N ASP A 128 9.15 -5.28 -19.47
CA ASP A 128 8.19 -5.79 -20.46
C ASP A 128 8.08 -7.32 -20.47
N ASN A 129 9.19 -8.02 -20.25
CA ASN A 129 9.19 -9.46 -20.06
C ASN A 129 8.60 -9.80 -18.68
N GLU A 130 7.43 -10.44 -18.69
CA GLU A 130 6.67 -10.78 -17.48
C GLU A 130 7.43 -11.73 -16.55
N GLN A 131 8.21 -12.67 -17.09
CA GLN A 131 8.99 -13.61 -16.28
C GLN A 131 10.07 -12.89 -15.48
N VAL A 132 10.73 -11.90 -16.09
CA VAL A 132 11.72 -11.04 -15.43
C VAL A 132 11.07 -10.20 -14.34
N ALA A 133 9.93 -9.58 -14.63
CA ALA A 133 9.19 -8.78 -13.66
C ALA A 133 8.72 -9.62 -12.46
N VAL A 134 8.12 -10.79 -12.71
CA VAL A 134 7.68 -11.71 -11.65
C VAL A 134 8.86 -12.21 -10.82
N TYR A 135 10.02 -12.50 -11.45
CA TYR A 135 11.22 -12.89 -10.72
C TYR A 135 11.69 -11.78 -9.76
N ALA A 136 11.73 -10.53 -10.23
CA ALA A 136 12.12 -9.39 -9.39
C ALA A 136 11.16 -9.18 -8.21
N ILE A 137 9.85 -9.28 -8.46
CA ILE A 137 8.82 -9.12 -7.42
C ILE A 137 8.88 -10.25 -6.40
N ASP A 138 9.06 -11.50 -6.83
CA ASP A 138 9.19 -12.64 -5.90
C ASP A 138 10.48 -12.54 -5.07
N SER A 139 11.59 -12.13 -5.67
CA SER A 139 12.82 -11.84 -4.96
C SER A 139 12.65 -10.75 -3.90
N LEU A 140 11.97 -9.66 -4.27
CA LEU A 140 11.64 -8.59 -3.35
C LEU A 140 10.74 -9.08 -2.20
N ARG A 141 9.74 -9.92 -2.50
CA ARG A 141 8.87 -10.56 -1.50
C ARG A 141 9.65 -11.39 -0.50
N GLN A 142 10.60 -12.21 -0.97
CA GLN A 142 11.44 -13.05 -0.11
C GLN A 142 12.36 -12.21 0.79
N LEU A 143 13.00 -11.17 0.24
CA LEU A 143 13.78 -10.22 1.02
C LEU A 143 12.93 -9.47 2.04
N ALA A 144 11.74 -9.02 1.63
CA ALA A 144 10.82 -8.30 2.52
C ALA A 144 10.37 -9.18 3.70
N LYS A 145 10.06 -10.45 3.46
CA LYS A 145 9.70 -11.40 4.52
C LYS A 145 10.79 -11.49 5.59
N LYS A 146 12.05 -11.70 5.18
CA LYS A 146 13.19 -11.76 6.12
C LYS A 146 13.44 -10.44 6.82
N PHE A 147 13.21 -9.32 6.11
CA PHE A 147 13.43 -7.99 6.65
C PHE A 147 12.38 -7.62 7.70
N LEU A 148 11.11 -7.92 7.45
CA LEU A 148 9.98 -7.63 8.34
C LEU A 148 9.98 -8.50 9.61
N GLU A 149 10.75 -9.58 9.66
CA GLU A 149 11.01 -10.35 10.89
C GLU A 149 11.88 -9.56 11.88
N LYS A 150 12.61 -8.53 11.42
CA LYS A 150 13.46 -7.69 12.26
C LYS A 150 12.66 -6.56 12.89
N GLU A 151 12.93 -6.28 14.15
CA GLU A 151 12.28 -5.17 14.84
C GLU A 151 12.70 -3.82 14.24
N GLU A 152 11.72 -3.00 13.89
CA GLU A 152 11.95 -1.62 13.45
C GLU A 152 12.15 -0.73 14.67
N LEU A 153 13.24 0.05 14.69
CA LEU A 153 13.48 1.02 15.76
C LEU A 153 12.50 2.19 15.66
N ASN A 154 12.12 2.73 16.80
CA ASN A 154 11.31 3.95 16.87
C ASN A 154 12.02 5.09 16.12
N ASN A 155 11.25 5.85 15.35
CA ASN A 155 11.72 6.96 14.49
C ASN A 155 12.56 6.57 13.26
N TYR A 156 12.60 5.29 12.89
CA TYR A 156 13.33 4.85 11.70
C TYR A 156 12.38 4.11 10.74
N HIS A 157 11.82 4.81 9.75
CA HIS A 157 10.80 4.29 8.82
C HIS A 157 11.36 3.39 7.71
N PHE A 158 12.20 2.46 8.05
CA PHE A 158 12.89 1.66 7.05
C PHE A 158 11.99 0.64 6.39
N GLN A 159 10.99 0.09 7.11
CA GLN A 159 10.01 -0.83 6.50
C GLN A 159 9.25 -0.15 5.36
N LYS A 160 8.85 1.13 5.53
CA LYS A 160 8.24 1.92 4.47
C LYS A 160 9.15 1.99 3.24
N HIS A 161 10.41 2.40 3.42
CA HIS A 161 11.38 2.48 2.32
C HIS A 161 11.68 1.13 1.68
N PHE A 162 11.62 0.05 2.48
CA PHE A 162 11.86 -1.29 1.98
C PHE A 162 10.71 -1.80 1.11
N LEU A 163 9.47 -1.50 1.46
CA LEU A 163 8.28 -1.91 0.73
C LEU A 163 7.88 -0.97 -0.42
N GLU A 164 8.47 0.25 -0.47
CA GLU A 164 8.16 1.26 -1.48
C GLU A 164 8.25 0.74 -2.94
N PRO A 165 9.21 -0.13 -3.33
CA PRO A 165 9.26 -0.71 -4.67
C PRO A 165 7.96 -1.38 -5.12
N PHE A 166 7.24 -2.06 -4.22
CA PHE A 166 5.96 -2.69 -4.56
C PHE A 166 4.94 -1.67 -5.05
N ASN A 167 4.84 -0.52 -4.36
CA ASN A 167 3.94 0.55 -4.75
C ASN A 167 4.34 1.18 -6.09
N ILE A 168 5.65 1.41 -6.31
CA ILE A 168 6.18 1.93 -7.57
C ILE A 168 5.86 0.98 -8.73
N ILE A 169 6.03 -0.33 -8.52
CA ILE A 169 5.75 -1.34 -9.54
C ILE A 169 4.25 -1.38 -9.86
N VAL A 170 3.36 -1.28 -8.86
CA VAL A 170 1.90 -1.19 -9.08
C VAL A 170 1.59 0.02 -9.96
N LEU A 171 2.07 1.21 -9.60
CA LEU A 171 1.83 2.44 -10.36
C LEU A 171 2.32 2.36 -11.81
N ASN A 172 3.49 1.76 -12.04
CA ASN A 172 4.08 1.63 -13.37
C ASN A 172 3.35 0.61 -14.26
N ASN A 173 2.67 -0.38 -13.68
CA ASN A 173 1.99 -1.44 -14.42
C ASN A 173 0.47 -1.21 -14.59
N MET A 174 -0.10 -0.20 -13.93
CA MET A 174 -1.51 0.16 -14.10
C MET A 174 -1.78 0.85 -15.45
N PRO A 175 -2.94 0.60 -16.07
CA PRO A 175 -3.93 -0.47 -15.77
C PRO A 175 -3.65 -1.77 -16.50
N MET A 176 -2.55 -1.89 -17.23
CA MET A 176 -2.37 -2.88 -18.30
C MET A 176 -1.98 -4.30 -17.82
N ARG A 177 -1.28 -4.41 -16.67
CA ARG A 177 -0.69 -5.69 -16.25
C ARG A 177 -1.29 -6.18 -14.92
N MET A 178 -2.58 -6.51 -14.96
CA MET A 178 -3.34 -6.92 -13.77
C MET A 178 -2.77 -8.14 -13.04
N GLY A 179 -2.16 -9.09 -13.76
CA GLY A 179 -1.51 -10.26 -13.14
C GLY A 179 -0.37 -9.88 -12.17
N ILE A 180 0.43 -8.87 -12.53
CA ILE A 180 1.49 -8.34 -11.67
C ILE A 180 0.90 -7.63 -10.45
N ILE A 181 -0.13 -6.81 -10.67
CA ILE A 181 -0.79 -6.06 -9.60
C ILE A 181 -1.43 -7.04 -8.60
N HIS A 182 -2.10 -8.08 -9.09
CA HIS A 182 -2.69 -9.13 -8.24
C HIS A 182 -1.63 -9.89 -7.44
N PHE A 183 -0.50 -10.23 -8.06
CA PHE A 183 0.60 -10.88 -7.35
C PHE A 183 1.14 -10.00 -6.21
N ILE A 184 1.31 -8.69 -6.46
CA ILE A 184 1.74 -7.74 -5.41
C ILE A 184 0.67 -7.62 -4.32
N MET A 185 -0.62 -7.55 -4.68
CA MET A 185 -1.72 -7.51 -3.71
C MET A 185 -1.66 -8.72 -2.79
N SER A 186 -1.53 -9.92 -3.33
CA SER A 186 -1.41 -11.16 -2.56
C SER A 186 -0.18 -11.15 -1.64
N CYS A 187 0.94 -10.56 -2.07
CA CYS A 187 2.10 -10.38 -1.20
C CYS A 187 1.77 -9.47 0.00
N MET A 188 1.11 -8.33 -0.24
CA MET A 188 0.72 -7.38 0.80
C MET A 188 -0.31 -7.98 1.77
N CYS A 189 -1.29 -8.71 1.25
CA CYS A 189 -2.26 -9.45 2.07
C CYS A 189 -1.58 -10.50 2.96
N SER A 190 -0.60 -11.22 2.42
CA SER A 190 0.19 -12.19 3.17
C SER A 190 1.00 -11.52 4.29
N PHE A 191 1.68 -10.41 4.02
CA PHE A 191 2.42 -9.66 5.03
C PHE A 191 1.50 -9.11 6.11
N ALA A 192 0.37 -8.52 5.73
CA ALA A 192 -0.60 -7.97 6.67
C ALA A 192 -1.14 -9.04 7.64
N LYS A 193 -1.44 -10.25 7.14
CA LYS A 193 -1.97 -11.35 7.95
C LYS A 193 -0.91 -12.03 8.82
N GLN A 194 0.28 -12.28 8.28
CA GLN A 194 1.32 -13.08 8.96
C GLN A 194 2.22 -12.26 9.88
N MET A 195 2.39 -10.97 9.57
CA MET A 195 3.36 -10.09 10.24
C MET A 195 2.72 -8.87 10.89
N THR A 196 1.42 -8.92 11.18
CA THR A 196 0.63 -7.83 11.78
C THR A 196 1.36 -7.16 12.94
N LYS A 197 1.94 -7.97 13.85
CA LYS A 197 2.64 -7.49 15.05
C LYS A 197 3.99 -6.84 14.77
N ASN A 198 4.66 -7.26 13.70
CA ASN A 198 6.00 -6.79 13.35
C ASN A 198 5.95 -5.54 12.46
N LEU A 199 4.84 -5.36 11.74
CA LEU A 199 4.64 -4.22 10.87
C LEU A 199 4.48 -2.93 11.70
N LYS A 200 5.25 -1.91 11.31
CA LYS A 200 5.20 -0.55 11.83
C LYS A 200 5.06 0.42 10.65
N SER A 201 6.14 1.09 10.23
CA SER A 201 6.07 2.02 9.10
C SER A 201 5.67 1.37 7.76
N GLY A 202 5.81 0.05 7.66
CA GLY A 202 5.37 -0.74 6.50
C GLY A 202 3.87 -0.70 6.23
N TRP A 203 3.04 -0.49 7.26
CA TRP A 203 1.59 -0.35 7.10
C TRP A 203 1.20 0.75 6.12
N GLU A 204 1.98 1.82 6.07
CA GLU A 204 1.70 2.93 5.16
C GLU A 204 1.67 2.49 3.70
N ILE A 205 2.61 1.66 3.28
CA ILE A 205 2.68 1.12 1.91
C ILE A 205 1.59 0.07 1.67
N ILE A 206 1.35 -0.81 2.64
CA ILE A 206 0.33 -1.86 2.53
C ILE A 206 -1.06 -1.23 2.35
N ILE A 207 -1.41 -0.24 3.17
CA ILE A 207 -2.70 0.46 3.07
C ILE A 207 -2.80 1.21 1.74
N GLU A 208 -1.71 1.82 1.26
CA GLU A 208 -1.69 2.51 -0.03
C GLU A 208 -1.95 1.55 -1.20
N ILE A 209 -1.36 0.34 -1.15
CA ILE A 209 -1.62 -0.70 -2.16
C ILE A 209 -3.05 -1.24 -2.05
N PHE A 210 -3.61 -1.39 -0.84
CA PHE A 210 -5.01 -1.81 -0.67
C PHE A 210 -6.01 -0.82 -1.29
N LYS A 211 -5.70 0.47 -1.34
CA LYS A 211 -6.55 1.46 -2.03
C LYS A 211 -6.76 1.11 -3.50
N PHE A 212 -5.75 0.56 -4.19
CA PHE A 212 -5.91 0.12 -5.58
C PHE A 212 -6.94 -0.99 -5.71
N GLY A 213 -7.05 -1.88 -4.70
CA GLY A 213 -8.12 -2.87 -4.63
C GLY A 213 -9.51 -2.22 -4.57
N GLY A 214 -9.65 -1.14 -3.78
CA GLY A 214 -10.91 -0.39 -3.67
C GLY A 214 -11.25 0.45 -4.90
N GLU A 215 -10.25 0.91 -5.66
CA GLU A 215 -10.42 1.73 -6.86
C GLU A 215 -10.56 0.90 -8.16
N ASN A 216 -10.38 -0.43 -8.09
CA ASN A 216 -10.31 -1.30 -9.26
C ASN A 216 -11.61 -2.08 -9.48
N ASP A 217 -11.96 -2.27 -10.76
CA ASP A 217 -13.13 -3.05 -11.19
C ASP A 217 -12.84 -4.58 -11.31
N ASN A 218 -11.75 -5.06 -10.71
CA ASN A 218 -11.44 -6.48 -10.63
C ASN A 218 -11.93 -7.05 -9.29
N ASP A 219 -12.91 -7.95 -9.34
CA ASP A 219 -13.57 -8.53 -8.17
C ASP A 219 -12.60 -9.29 -7.26
N GLU A 220 -11.75 -10.16 -7.82
CA GLU A 220 -10.81 -10.97 -7.04
C GLU A 220 -9.79 -10.10 -6.28
N LEU A 221 -9.24 -9.09 -6.96
CA LEU A 221 -8.28 -8.15 -6.36
C LEU A 221 -8.91 -7.32 -5.24
N SER A 222 -10.11 -6.79 -5.49
CA SER A 222 -10.86 -6.01 -4.53
C SER A 222 -11.26 -6.86 -3.32
N LYS A 223 -11.74 -8.07 -3.55
CA LYS A 223 -12.14 -9.04 -2.53
C LYS A 223 -10.98 -9.42 -1.60
N GLU A 224 -9.83 -9.81 -2.16
CA GLU A 224 -8.66 -10.21 -1.37
C GLU A 224 -8.20 -9.09 -0.43
N ALA A 225 -8.22 -7.84 -0.92
CA ALA A 225 -7.84 -6.67 -0.15
C ALA A 225 -8.84 -6.35 0.98
N ILE A 226 -10.16 -6.31 0.68
CA ILE A 226 -11.18 -5.96 1.69
C ILE A 226 -11.33 -7.05 2.76
N GLU A 227 -11.24 -8.34 2.39
CA GLU A 227 -11.23 -9.44 3.34
C GLU A 227 -9.99 -9.38 4.26
N THR A 228 -8.85 -8.95 3.74
CA THR A 228 -7.65 -8.74 4.56
C THR A 228 -7.84 -7.56 5.51
N LEU A 229 -8.41 -6.45 5.05
CA LEU A 229 -8.80 -5.33 5.91
C LEU A 229 -9.75 -5.78 7.02
N ASN A 230 -10.72 -6.64 6.72
CA ASN A 230 -11.62 -7.17 7.72
C ASN A 230 -10.90 -7.89 8.87
N ILE A 231 -9.84 -8.67 8.56
CA ILE A 231 -9.02 -9.40 9.55
C ILE A 231 -8.16 -8.44 10.38
N ILE A 232 -7.48 -7.48 9.73
CA ILE A 232 -6.57 -6.58 10.44
C ILE A 232 -7.30 -5.53 11.28
N LEU A 233 -8.56 -5.23 10.96
CA LEU A 233 -9.40 -4.29 11.71
C LEU A 233 -10.21 -4.98 12.83
N GLU A 234 -9.99 -6.27 13.11
CA GLU A 234 -10.51 -6.91 14.32
C GLU A 234 -9.88 -6.31 15.57
N LYS A 235 -10.64 -6.34 16.67
CA LYS A 235 -10.24 -5.67 17.93
C LYS A 235 -8.83 -6.03 18.40
N GLU A 236 -8.44 -7.30 18.24
CA GLU A 236 -7.14 -7.80 18.68
C GLU A 236 -5.98 -7.27 17.82
N ASN A 237 -6.23 -7.05 16.55
CA ASN A 237 -5.24 -6.64 15.57
C ASN A 237 -5.18 -5.11 15.41
N PHE A 238 -6.29 -4.41 15.66
CA PHE A 238 -6.42 -2.98 15.41
C PHE A 238 -5.36 -2.13 16.11
N GLN A 239 -4.91 -2.52 17.30
CA GLN A 239 -3.85 -1.84 18.04
C GLN A 239 -2.51 -1.69 17.28
N TYR A 240 -2.27 -2.53 16.27
CA TYR A 240 -1.06 -2.49 15.44
C TYR A 240 -1.17 -1.55 14.25
N VAL A 241 -2.40 -1.13 13.89
CA VAL A 241 -2.69 -0.25 12.75
C VAL A 241 -3.36 1.06 13.15
N GLU A 242 -3.69 1.27 14.42
CA GLU A 242 -4.45 2.43 14.92
C GLU A 242 -3.79 3.78 14.61
N GLU A 243 -2.46 3.83 14.50
CA GLU A 243 -1.69 5.01 14.11
C GLU A 243 -2.04 5.49 12.69
N TYR A 244 -2.50 4.59 11.83
CA TYR A 244 -2.87 4.87 10.44
C TYR A 244 -4.37 5.08 10.24
N PHE A 245 -5.11 5.47 11.29
CA PHE A 245 -6.56 5.62 11.29
C PHE A 245 -7.10 6.40 10.08
N GLU A 246 -6.57 7.60 9.82
CA GLU A 246 -7.01 8.44 8.70
C GLU A 246 -6.75 7.75 7.34
N LYS A 247 -5.60 7.07 7.20
CA LYS A 247 -5.28 6.32 5.98
C LYS A 247 -6.18 5.11 5.79
N ILE A 248 -6.55 4.44 6.88
CA ILE A 248 -7.51 3.32 6.88
C ILE A 248 -8.90 3.82 6.43
N ILE A 249 -9.40 4.92 7.00
CA ILE A 249 -10.67 5.50 6.58
C ILE A 249 -10.63 5.87 5.10
N ASN A 250 -9.58 6.55 4.64
CA ASN A 250 -9.41 6.89 3.22
C ASN A 250 -9.35 5.65 2.32
N CYS A 251 -8.75 4.55 2.79
CA CYS A 251 -8.73 3.28 2.07
C CYS A 251 -10.14 2.67 2.00
N LEU A 252 -10.85 2.58 3.12
CA LEU A 252 -12.22 2.04 3.19
C LEU A 252 -13.20 2.85 2.34
N VAL A 253 -13.03 4.18 2.23
CA VAL A 253 -13.81 5.05 1.35
C VAL A 253 -13.67 4.64 -0.12
N LYS A 254 -12.49 4.16 -0.55
CA LYS A 254 -12.32 3.64 -1.92
C LYS A 254 -13.18 2.40 -2.15
N PHE A 255 -13.22 1.49 -1.19
CA PHE A 255 -14.10 0.31 -1.24
C PHE A 255 -15.57 0.68 -1.13
N MET A 256 -15.95 1.66 -0.29
CA MET A 256 -17.32 2.16 -0.20
C MET A 256 -17.84 2.72 -1.55
N ASN A 257 -16.94 3.21 -2.39
CA ASN A 257 -17.23 3.73 -3.73
C ASN A 257 -16.96 2.72 -4.85
N ASN A 258 -16.67 1.47 -4.51
CA ASN A 258 -16.42 0.41 -5.48
C ASN A 258 -17.70 0.00 -6.20
N THR A 259 -17.55 -0.55 -7.41
CA THR A 259 -18.65 -1.06 -8.24
C THR A 259 -19.33 -2.31 -7.67
N PHE A 260 -18.61 -3.09 -6.86
CA PHE A 260 -19.15 -4.28 -6.20
C PHE A 260 -19.86 -3.91 -4.90
N GLU A 261 -21.19 -4.07 -4.89
CA GLU A 261 -22.04 -3.70 -3.75
C GLU A 261 -21.64 -4.42 -2.45
N ASP A 262 -21.32 -5.70 -2.52
CA ASP A 262 -20.93 -6.49 -1.35
C ASP A 262 -19.64 -5.93 -0.70
N HIS A 263 -18.66 -5.50 -1.51
CA HIS A 263 -17.43 -4.88 -1.00
C HIS A 263 -17.72 -3.51 -0.39
N ALA A 264 -18.61 -2.73 -1.01
CA ALA A 264 -18.99 -1.43 -0.50
C ALA A 264 -19.76 -1.54 0.84
N MET A 265 -20.64 -2.53 0.97
CA MET A 265 -21.34 -2.82 2.23
C MET A 265 -20.39 -3.26 3.32
N LEU A 266 -19.46 -4.17 3.02
CA LEU A 266 -18.43 -4.59 3.98
C LEU A 266 -17.54 -3.42 4.40
N ALA A 267 -17.19 -2.51 3.48
CA ALA A 267 -16.43 -1.31 3.81
C ALA A 267 -17.16 -0.41 4.81
N LEU A 268 -18.49 -0.25 4.66
CA LEU A 268 -19.31 0.50 5.62
C LEU A 268 -19.32 -0.16 7.01
N ASP A 269 -19.43 -1.49 7.08
CA ASP A 269 -19.36 -2.21 8.34
C ASP A 269 -17.97 -2.08 9.01
N LEU A 270 -16.90 -2.04 8.22
CA LEU A 270 -15.55 -1.77 8.72
C LEU A 270 -15.39 -0.32 9.20
N ILE A 271 -15.96 0.66 8.49
CA ILE A 271 -16.00 2.06 8.93
C ILE A 271 -16.74 2.18 10.27
N GLU A 272 -17.90 1.50 10.44
CA GLU A 272 -18.61 1.44 11.71
C GLU A 272 -17.77 0.86 12.84
N ARG A 273 -17.06 -0.23 12.56
CA ARG A 273 -16.15 -0.87 13.53
C ARG A 273 -15.06 0.08 13.99
N VAL A 274 -14.37 0.71 13.05
CA VAL A 274 -13.27 1.65 13.32
C VAL A 274 -13.77 2.91 14.05
N ALA A 275 -14.95 3.44 13.65
CA ALA A 275 -15.59 4.55 14.34
C ALA A 275 -16.03 4.17 15.77
N THR A 276 -16.43 2.92 15.99
CA THR A 276 -16.76 2.42 17.33
C THR A 276 -15.55 2.40 18.24
N TYR A 277 -14.36 2.07 17.74
CA TYR A 277 -13.12 2.19 18.52
C TYR A 277 -12.83 3.64 18.90
N LEU A 278 -13.04 4.59 17.97
CA LEU A 278 -12.86 6.02 18.25
C LEU A 278 -13.85 6.55 19.31
N GLY A 279 -15.08 6.04 19.32
CA GLY A 279 -16.15 6.49 20.21
C GLY A 279 -16.14 5.84 21.58
N SER A 280 -15.65 4.58 21.69
CA SER A 280 -15.83 3.76 22.89
C SER A 280 -14.84 4.08 24.03
N SER A 281 -13.69 4.69 23.75
CA SER A 281 -12.71 5.00 24.80
C SER A 281 -11.81 6.18 24.46
N ASN A 282 -11.56 7.02 25.47
CA ASN A 282 -10.55 8.08 25.36
C ASN A 282 -9.12 7.49 25.30
N GLU A 283 -8.89 6.31 25.85
CA GLU A 283 -7.60 5.61 25.84
C GLU A 283 -7.12 5.33 24.41
N PHE A 284 -8.03 5.04 23.49
CA PHE A 284 -7.70 4.85 22.08
C PHE A 284 -7.06 6.12 21.47
N VAL A 285 -7.70 7.27 21.69
CA VAL A 285 -7.18 8.56 21.21
C VAL A 285 -5.85 8.90 21.88
N GLU A 286 -5.71 8.62 23.18
CA GLU A 286 -4.45 8.83 23.91
C GLU A 286 -3.32 7.95 23.37
N ARG A 287 -3.57 6.67 23.10
CA ARG A 287 -2.58 5.78 22.47
C ARG A 287 -2.15 6.25 21.08
N ILE A 288 -3.09 6.70 20.23
CA ILE A 288 -2.72 7.24 18.91
C ILE A 288 -1.86 8.50 19.08
N ILE A 289 -2.22 9.40 19.99
CA ILE A 289 -1.46 10.61 20.27
C ILE A 289 -0.05 10.29 20.78
N GLU A 290 0.10 9.31 21.67
CA GLU A 290 1.40 8.85 22.15
C GLU A 290 2.27 8.23 21.04
N LYS A 291 1.66 7.50 20.11
CA LYS A 291 2.33 6.90 18.97
C LYS A 291 2.56 7.89 17.83
N SER A 292 1.69 8.90 17.71
CA SER A 292 1.82 9.92 16.67
C SER A 292 3.06 10.77 16.94
N ARG A 293 3.72 11.21 15.87
CA ARG A 293 4.89 12.11 15.97
C ARG A 293 4.52 13.55 16.22
N GLU A 294 3.25 13.86 16.18
CA GLU A 294 2.74 15.18 16.51
C GLU A 294 2.87 15.34 18.03
N MET A 295 3.70 16.30 18.48
CA MET A 295 3.82 16.64 19.90
C MET A 295 2.58 17.42 20.32
N PHE A 296 1.61 16.73 20.89
CA PHE A 296 0.42 17.35 21.49
C PHE A 296 0.75 17.75 22.94
N ASN A 297 1.03 19.02 23.15
CA ASN A 297 1.43 19.54 24.46
C ASN A 297 0.25 19.99 25.32
N THR A 298 -0.93 20.20 24.71
CA THR A 298 -2.08 20.74 25.42
C THR A 298 -3.31 19.84 25.30
N ARG A 299 -4.21 19.92 26.30
CA ARG A 299 -5.51 19.26 26.25
C ARG A 299 -6.34 19.70 25.03
N GLN A 300 -6.17 20.96 24.61
CA GLN A 300 -6.88 21.53 23.46
C GLN A 300 -6.43 20.86 22.15
N GLU A 301 -5.13 20.65 21.95
CA GLU A 301 -4.59 19.98 20.76
C GLU A 301 -5.09 18.54 20.65
N LYS A 302 -5.14 17.80 21.77
CA LYS A 302 -5.71 16.44 21.83
C LYS A 302 -7.19 16.43 21.42
N LEU A 303 -7.96 17.42 21.87
CA LEU A 303 -9.37 17.56 21.52
C LEU A 303 -9.53 17.87 20.02
N GLU A 304 -8.72 18.79 19.47
CA GLU A 304 -8.74 19.11 18.04
C GLU A 304 -8.36 17.89 17.18
N TYR A 305 -7.40 17.07 17.64
CA TYR A 305 -7.07 15.83 16.95
C TYR A 305 -8.24 14.85 16.95
N LYS A 306 -8.92 14.63 18.07
CA LYS A 306 -10.14 13.79 18.15
C LYS A 306 -11.23 14.30 17.20
N LYS A 307 -11.41 15.62 17.11
CA LYS A 307 -12.35 16.23 16.15
C LYS A 307 -11.95 15.94 14.71
N ARG A 308 -10.67 16.02 14.38
CA ARG A 308 -10.15 15.70 13.04
C ARG A 308 -10.48 14.26 12.64
N LEU A 309 -10.29 13.30 13.55
CA LEU A 309 -10.61 11.89 13.30
C LEU A 309 -12.11 11.68 13.05
N TRP A 310 -12.99 12.28 13.88
CA TRP A 310 -14.43 12.23 13.67
C TRP A 310 -14.86 12.90 12.36
N LYS A 311 -14.27 14.07 12.06
CA LYS A 311 -14.52 14.77 10.80
C LYS A 311 -14.18 13.89 9.60
N CYS A 312 -13.07 13.17 9.63
CA CYS A 312 -12.67 12.27 8.56
C CYS A 312 -13.74 11.21 8.27
N VAL A 313 -14.28 10.55 9.31
CA VAL A 313 -15.32 9.53 9.17
C VAL A 313 -16.65 10.14 8.68
N LEU A 314 -17.14 11.15 9.38
CA LEU A 314 -18.49 11.69 9.14
C LEU A 314 -18.59 12.45 7.82
N TYR A 315 -17.52 13.13 7.40
CA TYR A 315 -17.45 13.83 6.12
C TYR A 315 -17.58 12.87 4.93
N GLU A 316 -16.90 11.74 4.95
CA GLU A 316 -16.96 10.77 3.86
C GLU A 316 -18.32 10.03 3.82
N LEU A 317 -18.89 9.69 4.98
CA LEU A 317 -20.24 9.15 5.06
C LEU A 317 -21.29 10.14 4.55
N SER A 318 -21.13 11.43 4.88
CA SER A 318 -22.05 12.47 4.41
C SER A 318 -22.00 12.61 2.89
N LYS A 319 -20.83 12.64 2.28
CA LYS A 319 -20.71 12.67 0.82
C LYS A 319 -21.44 11.50 0.16
N LYS A 320 -21.23 10.29 0.67
CA LYS A 320 -21.87 9.08 0.12
C LYS A 320 -23.38 9.13 0.22
N SER A 321 -23.90 9.72 1.29
CA SER A 321 -25.35 9.86 1.53
C SER A 321 -26.09 10.69 0.47
N PHE A 322 -25.38 11.52 -0.33
CA PHE A 322 -25.95 12.35 -1.40
C PHE A 322 -25.87 11.77 -2.80
N GLU A 323 -25.20 10.65 -2.95
CA GLU A 323 -25.22 9.95 -4.22
C GLU A 323 -26.60 9.34 -4.53
N PRO A 324 -26.87 8.96 -5.78
CA PRO A 324 -28.11 8.30 -6.17
C PRO A 324 -28.46 7.13 -5.25
N LYS A 325 -29.75 6.97 -4.95
CA LYS A 325 -30.22 6.01 -3.95
C LYS A 325 -29.87 4.58 -4.32
N THR A 326 -28.95 4.00 -3.56
CA THR A 326 -28.56 2.60 -3.59
C THR A 326 -28.62 2.04 -2.17
N ASN A 327 -28.52 0.71 -2.01
CA ASN A 327 -28.42 0.12 -0.67
C ASN A 327 -27.20 0.68 0.09
N VAL A 328 -26.10 0.93 -0.61
CA VAL A 328 -24.88 1.51 -0.05
C VAL A 328 -25.11 2.92 0.48
N THR A 329 -25.80 3.79 -0.29
CA THR A 329 -26.10 5.17 0.15
C THR A 329 -27.07 5.20 1.33
N GLN A 330 -28.06 4.31 1.35
CA GLN A 330 -28.96 4.17 2.49
C GLN A 330 -28.22 3.71 3.75
N ARG A 331 -27.36 2.71 3.62
CA ARG A 331 -26.53 2.20 4.74
C ARG A 331 -25.57 3.28 5.25
N ALA A 332 -24.93 4.05 4.36
CA ALA A 332 -24.04 5.15 4.75
C ALA A 332 -24.79 6.23 5.54
N THR A 333 -26.01 6.60 5.09
CA THR A 333 -26.88 7.54 5.79
C THR A 333 -27.26 7.03 7.18
N GLN A 334 -27.73 5.79 7.28
CA GLN A 334 -28.10 5.17 8.54
C GLN A 334 -26.90 5.10 9.50
N LEU A 335 -25.74 4.70 8.99
CA LEU A 335 -24.51 4.62 9.77
C LEU A 335 -24.10 6.00 10.31
N MET A 336 -24.11 7.03 9.48
CA MET A 336 -23.80 8.40 9.89
C MET A 336 -24.67 8.85 11.08
N PHE A 337 -26.00 8.70 10.96
CA PHE A 337 -26.92 9.11 12.03
C PHE A 337 -26.83 8.21 13.27
N SER A 338 -26.59 6.92 13.11
CA SER A 338 -26.39 6.01 14.25
C SER A 338 -25.15 6.36 15.07
N LEU A 339 -24.02 6.71 14.40
CA LEU A 339 -22.80 7.16 15.06
C LEU A 339 -23.02 8.49 15.80
N LEU A 340 -23.73 9.43 15.18
CA LEU A 340 -24.10 10.72 15.78
C LEU A 340 -24.94 10.53 17.04
N THR A 341 -25.97 9.69 16.98
CA THR A 341 -26.85 9.39 18.11
C THR A 341 -26.09 8.67 19.23
N LYS A 342 -25.32 7.64 18.89
CA LYS A 342 -24.63 6.78 19.86
C LYS A 342 -23.52 7.51 20.64
N TYR A 343 -22.81 8.43 19.97
CA TYR A 343 -21.64 9.10 20.54
C TYR A 343 -21.85 10.59 20.81
N ASN A 344 -23.10 11.05 20.87
CA ASN A 344 -23.46 12.45 21.05
C ASN A 344 -22.80 13.08 22.30
N GLU A 345 -22.73 12.36 23.42
CA GLU A 345 -22.09 12.83 24.65
C GLU A 345 -20.60 13.09 24.52
N GLY A 346 -19.91 12.32 23.66
CA GLY A 346 -18.48 12.47 23.36
C GLY A 346 -18.18 13.54 22.30
N ILE A 347 -19.21 14.04 21.62
CA ILE A 347 -19.09 15.09 20.61
C ILE A 347 -19.17 16.46 21.28
N SER A 348 -18.08 17.23 21.21
CA SER A 348 -18.06 18.57 21.80
C SER A 348 -19.03 19.53 21.08
N PRO A 349 -19.54 20.59 21.75
CA PRO A 349 -20.38 21.60 21.09
C PRO A 349 -19.73 22.21 19.84
N ALA A 350 -18.41 22.39 19.83
CA ALA A 350 -17.69 22.90 18.67
C ALA A 350 -17.65 21.89 17.49
N LEU A 351 -17.62 20.59 17.76
CA LEU A 351 -17.74 19.57 16.71
C LEU A 351 -19.17 19.51 16.17
N TRP A 352 -20.17 19.68 17.02
CA TRP A 352 -21.58 19.82 16.60
C TRP A 352 -21.78 21.03 15.69
N ASP A 353 -21.27 22.20 16.08
CA ASP A 353 -21.32 23.41 15.26
C ASP A 353 -20.66 23.20 13.87
N LEU A 354 -19.50 22.57 13.85
CA LEU A 354 -18.82 22.19 12.60
C LEU A 354 -19.69 21.27 11.73
N MET A 355 -20.34 20.27 12.34
CA MET A 355 -21.18 19.33 11.62
C MET A 355 -22.45 19.96 11.08
N MET A 356 -23.07 20.82 11.87
CA MET A 356 -24.29 21.53 11.44
C MET A 356 -23.99 22.55 10.35
N ARG A 357 -22.91 23.33 10.46
CA ARG A 357 -22.57 24.34 9.45
C ARG A 357 -21.90 23.77 8.21
N ASP A 358 -20.85 22.97 8.39
CA ASP A 358 -19.98 22.58 7.28
C ASP A 358 -20.46 21.31 6.58
N LEU A 359 -21.17 20.44 7.30
CA LEU A 359 -21.65 19.18 6.74
C LEU A 359 -23.13 19.25 6.38
N LEU A 360 -24.02 19.40 7.34
CA LEU A 360 -25.45 19.30 7.08
C LEU A 360 -25.98 20.48 6.25
N LYS A 361 -25.51 21.72 6.53
CA LYS A 361 -25.95 22.89 5.75
C LYS A 361 -25.45 22.81 4.30
N ALA A 362 -24.17 22.50 4.10
CA ALA A 362 -23.61 22.34 2.75
C ALA A 362 -24.33 21.25 1.94
N ILE A 363 -24.77 20.22 2.63
CA ILE A 363 -25.56 19.13 2.13
C ILE A 363 -26.95 19.59 1.65
N PHE A 364 -27.69 20.29 2.50
CA PHE A 364 -29.02 20.81 2.13
C PHE A 364 -28.92 21.85 1.03
N ASP A 365 -27.88 22.67 1.02
CA ASP A 365 -27.61 23.64 -0.04
C ASP A 365 -27.33 22.93 -1.38
N ASP A 366 -26.57 21.84 -1.40
CA ASP A 366 -26.30 21.05 -2.61
C ASP A 366 -27.57 20.34 -3.13
N VAL A 367 -28.36 19.76 -2.26
CA VAL A 367 -29.66 19.19 -2.62
C VAL A 367 -30.62 20.27 -3.17
N HIS A 368 -30.66 21.43 -2.56
CA HIS A 368 -31.50 22.54 -3.02
C HIS A 368 -31.10 23.01 -4.43
N ILE A 369 -29.80 23.19 -4.67
CA ILE A 369 -29.27 23.55 -5.99
C ILE A 369 -29.61 22.47 -7.03
N LYS A 370 -29.48 21.19 -6.71
CA LYS A 370 -29.79 20.07 -7.60
C LYS A 370 -31.29 19.95 -7.90
N LEU A 371 -32.16 20.30 -6.95
CA LEU A 371 -33.59 20.34 -7.16
C LEU A 371 -34.03 21.57 -7.99
N GLU A 372 -33.34 22.70 -7.85
CA GLU A 372 -33.61 23.93 -8.62
C GLU A 372 -33.06 23.88 -10.04
N THR A 373 -31.87 23.25 -10.26
CA THR A 373 -31.39 22.98 -11.61
C THR A 373 -32.27 21.92 -12.23
N LYS A 374 -33.20 22.39 -13.09
CA LYS A 374 -34.16 21.56 -13.84
C LYS A 374 -33.45 20.37 -14.50
N SER A 375 -33.29 19.30 -13.74
CA SER A 375 -32.89 18.00 -14.28
C SER A 375 -34.04 17.53 -15.17
N THR A 376 -33.76 17.31 -16.44
CA THR A 376 -34.73 16.73 -17.41
C THR A 376 -35.02 15.26 -17.07
N ASP A 377 -34.36 14.70 -16.05
CA ASP A 377 -34.55 13.33 -15.62
C ASP A 377 -35.38 13.28 -14.33
N GLN A 378 -36.65 12.89 -14.54
CA GLN A 378 -37.64 12.76 -13.48
C GLN A 378 -37.28 11.71 -12.42
N GLU A 379 -36.54 10.68 -12.80
CA GLU A 379 -36.11 9.59 -11.93
C GLU A 379 -35.04 10.08 -10.94
N MET A 380 -34.10 10.88 -11.43
CA MET A 380 -33.07 11.50 -10.62
C MET A 380 -33.68 12.52 -9.64
N HIS A 381 -34.65 13.31 -10.07
CA HIS A 381 -35.36 14.27 -9.23
C HIS A 381 -36.11 13.56 -8.07
N ASN A 382 -36.83 12.47 -8.36
CA ASN A 382 -37.55 11.69 -7.35
C ASN A 382 -36.57 11.03 -6.36
N THR A 383 -35.39 10.63 -6.81
CA THR A 383 -34.33 10.06 -5.96
C THR A 383 -33.80 11.08 -4.96
N TYR A 384 -33.54 12.33 -5.40
CA TYR A 384 -33.11 13.40 -4.50
C TYR A 384 -34.17 13.76 -3.47
N LEU A 385 -35.44 13.82 -3.84
CA LEU A 385 -36.55 14.06 -2.90
C LEU A 385 -36.64 12.95 -1.83
N ALA A 386 -36.55 11.67 -2.23
CA ALA A 386 -36.59 10.55 -1.29
C ALA A 386 -35.40 10.53 -0.32
N ASN A 387 -34.22 10.94 -0.79
CA ASN A 387 -33.02 11.08 0.06
C ASN A 387 -33.18 12.22 1.06
N THR A 388 -33.78 13.35 0.63
CA THR A 388 -34.05 14.50 1.49
C THR A 388 -35.06 14.12 2.59
N ASP A 389 -36.13 13.41 2.26
CA ASP A 389 -37.11 12.92 3.24
C ASP A 389 -36.51 11.99 4.27
N THR A 390 -35.64 11.08 3.83
CA THR A 390 -34.92 10.17 4.73
C THR A 390 -33.99 10.94 5.67
N MET A 391 -33.31 11.95 5.18
CA MET A 391 -32.41 12.80 5.97
C MET A 391 -33.16 13.65 6.97
N VAL A 392 -34.26 14.28 6.56
CA VAL A 392 -35.09 15.08 7.46
C VAL A 392 -35.66 14.19 8.57
N SER A 393 -36.13 12.99 8.24
CA SER A 393 -36.64 12.02 9.23
C SER A 393 -35.54 11.61 10.23
N ASN A 394 -34.32 11.34 9.78
CA ASN A 394 -33.21 11.01 10.64
C ASN A 394 -32.75 12.21 11.50
N LEU A 395 -32.76 13.41 10.96
CA LEU A 395 -32.50 14.65 11.72
C LEU A 395 -33.53 14.86 12.84
N ILE A 396 -34.82 14.66 12.54
CA ILE A 396 -35.91 14.75 13.55
C ILE A 396 -35.67 13.69 14.64
N GLY A 397 -35.33 12.47 14.28
CA GLY A 397 -34.96 11.39 15.21
C GLY A 397 -33.79 11.79 16.11
N LEU A 398 -32.75 12.34 15.52
CA LEU A 398 -31.57 12.84 16.25
C LEU A 398 -31.94 13.97 17.20
N PHE A 399 -32.76 14.93 16.76
CA PHE A 399 -33.26 16.04 17.56
C PHE A 399 -34.02 15.56 18.80
N ASN A 400 -34.87 14.56 18.64
CA ASN A 400 -35.67 13.99 19.72
C ASN A 400 -34.85 13.23 20.77
N THR A 401 -33.60 12.79 20.40
CA THR A 401 -32.69 12.06 21.30
C THR A 401 -31.70 12.97 22.02
N MET A 402 -31.59 14.24 21.61
CA MET A 402 -30.64 15.20 22.22
C MET A 402 -31.31 16.11 23.23
N GLU A 403 -30.69 16.32 24.38
CA GLU A 403 -31.14 17.32 25.33
C GLU A 403 -31.06 18.73 24.71
N ASN A 404 -32.10 19.52 24.92
CA ASN A 404 -32.33 20.83 24.28
C ASN A 404 -31.18 21.84 24.38
N GLU A 405 -30.26 21.69 25.34
CA GLU A 405 -29.18 22.65 25.59
C GLU A 405 -28.05 22.62 24.53
N LYS A 406 -27.81 21.49 23.89
CA LYS A 406 -26.72 21.38 22.89
C LYS A 406 -27.13 21.92 21.51
N PHE A 407 -28.42 21.95 21.22
CA PHE A 407 -28.98 22.39 19.92
C PHE A 407 -29.28 23.89 19.86
N SER A 408 -29.71 24.49 20.97
CA SER A 408 -30.09 25.92 21.00
C SER A 408 -28.90 26.87 20.78
N ALA A 409 -27.66 26.39 20.91
CA ALA A 409 -26.45 27.20 20.69
C ALA A 409 -25.96 27.15 19.25
N SER A 410 -26.47 26.24 18.39
CA SER A 410 -25.95 25.96 17.02
C SER A 410 -26.92 26.41 15.90
N VAL A 411 -28.17 26.79 16.25
CA VAL A 411 -29.19 27.32 15.36
C VAL A 411 -29.26 28.83 15.51
#